data_ef13cd1263393e6220742f63101a3ed4
#
_entry.id   ef13cd1263393e6220742f63101a3ed4
#
_cell.length_a   1.000
_cell.length_b   1.000
_cell.length_c   1.000
_cell.angle_alpha   90.00
_cell.angle_beta   90.00
_cell.angle_gamma   90.00
#
_symmetry.space_group_name_H-M   'P 1'
#
loop_
_entity.id
_entity.type
_entity.pdbx_description
1 polymer ?
#
loop_
_entity_poly.entity_id
_entity_poly.type
_entity_poly.pdbx_seq_one_letter_code
_entity_poly.pdbx_strand_id
1 'polypeptide(L)'
;MAKPKYKLSDTRNIGIMAHIDAGKTTTTERILYYTGKTHKIGEVHEGAATMDWMVQEQERGVTITSAATTCFWNKDGKDYRIQIIDTPGHVDFTAEVERCLRVLDGAVAVFDAVAGVQPQSETVWRQASTFNVPRIAFINKYDRVGADFFNAIETMKDRLDANAVAAQVPMGAEDNFWGVIDLVTMTAWDFKADEKGMTYPEPMDEIPAEFADIAATKREELLDAAASFDDELMEKILMEEDFTVEELKAALRKGVLANELNLVFVGSAYKNKGVQELLDAVVDYLPSPLDVEAVTGTDPDTGEEIQRHPSFDEPFSGLV
;
A
#
# COMPACT_ATOMS: atom_id res chain seq x y z
N MET A 1 33.80 1.29 -5.76
CA MET A 1 32.70 0.59 -5.09
C MET A 1 31.97 -0.30 -6.09
N ALA A 2 31.50 -1.49 -5.69
CA ALA A 2 30.70 -2.32 -6.58
C ALA A 2 29.38 -1.57 -6.88
N LYS A 3 28.95 -1.56 -8.15
CA LYS A 3 27.65 -0.97 -8.50
C LYS A 3 26.53 -1.70 -7.74
N PRO A 4 25.57 -0.99 -7.17
CA PRO A 4 24.46 -1.62 -6.46
C PRO A 4 23.69 -2.53 -7.42
N LYS A 5 23.23 -3.66 -6.89
CA LYS A 5 22.52 -4.68 -7.67
C LYS A 5 21.14 -4.18 -8.17
N TYR A 6 20.55 -3.23 -7.45
CA TYR A 6 19.21 -2.68 -7.74
C TYR A 6 19.31 -1.17 -7.94
N LYS A 7 18.49 -0.64 -8.85
CA LYS A 7 18.36 0.81 -9.07
C LYS A 7 17.48 1.42 -7.99
N LEU A 8 17.69 2.70 -7.69
CA LEU A 8 16.81 3.45 -6.78
C LEU A 8 15.38 3.54 -7.29
N SER A 9 15.18 3.69 -8.61
CA SER A 9 13.86 3.65 -9.25
C SER A 9 13.08 2.35 -9.00
N ASP A 10 13.79 1.26 -8.76
CA ASP A 10 13.23 -0.07 -8.56
C ASP A 10 13.16 -0.46 -7.06
N THR A 11 13.36 0.52 -6.20
CA THR A 11 13.28 0.38 -4.74
C THR A 11 12.02 1.04 -4.20
N ARG A 12 11.39 0.44 -3.16
CA ARG A 12 10.28 1.00 -2.40
C ARG A 12 10.57 0.85 -0.91
N ASN A 13 10.61 1.96 -0.18
CA ASN A 13 10.76 1.97 1.28
C ASN A 13 9.40 2.28 1.88
N ILE A 14 8.69 1.25 2.34
CA ILE A 14 7.30 1.38 2.75
C ILE A 14 7.09 1.03 4.22
N GLY A 15 6.14 1.72 4.84
CA GLY A 15 5.58 1.36 6.12
C GLY A 15 4.22 0.70 5.99
N ILE A 16 3.89 -0.21 6.91
CA ILE A 16 2.54 -0.73 7.03
C ILE A 16 1.92 -0.14 8.28
N MET A 17 0.91 0.70 8.08
CA MET A 17 0.19 1.43 9.12
C MET A 17 -1.17 0.80 9.33
N ALA A 18 -1.55 0.57 10.59
CA ALA A 18 -2.85 0.01 10.91
C ALA A 18 -3.20 0.32 12.37
N HIS A 19 -4.50 0.32 12.70
CA HIS A 19 -4.89 0.23 14.10
C HIS A 19 -4.68 -1.21 14.62
N ILE A 20 -4.78 -1.38 15.94
CA ILE A 20 -4.71 -2.69 16.59
C ILE A 20 -5.77 -3.62 15.97
N ASP A 21 -5.37 -4.85 15.70
CA ASP A 21 -6.23 -5.91 15.11
C ASP A 21 -6.74 -5.65 13.68
N ALA A 22 -6.33 -4.61 12.95
CA ALA A 22 -6.69 -4.47 11.53
C ALA A 22 -6.03 -5.53 10.62
N GLY A 23 -5.05 -6.26 11.17
CA GLY A 23 -4.33 -7.30 10.46
C GLY A 23 -2.99 -6.85 9.87
N LYS A 24 -2.34 -5.83 10.47
CA LYS A 24 -1.01 -5.36 10.10
C LYS A 24 -0.01 -6.51 9.99
N THR A 25 0.24 -7.21 11.10
CA THR A 25 1.20 -8.33 11.15
C THR A 25 0.83 -9.44 10.15
N THR A 26 -0.46 -9.79 10.04
CA THR A 26 -0.91 -10.78 9.05
C THR A 26 -0.60 -10.35 7.62
N THR A 27 -0.86 -9.08 7.27
CA THR A 27 -0.57 -8.54 5.94
C THR A 27 0.94 -8.56 5.67
N THR A 28 1.75 -8.12 6.63
CA THR A 28 3.22 -8.14 6.54
C THR A 28 3.75 -9.56 6.33
N GLU A 29 3.30 -10.52 7.13
CA GLU A 29 3.71 -11.94 7.00
C GLU A 29 3.32 -12.53 5.63
N ARG A 30 2.16 -12.16 5.06
CA ARG A 30 1.78 -12.59 3.71
C ARG A 30 2.65 -11.95 2.63
N ILE A 31 3.00 -10.68 2.77
CA ILE A 31 3.95 -10.03 1.87
C ILE A 31 5.32 -10.74 1.92
N LEU A 32 5.83 -11.04 3.12
CA LEU A 32 7.10 -11.77 3.27
C LEU A 32 7.05 -13.18 2.67
N TYR A 33 5.91 -13.83 2.79
CA TYR A 33 5.70 -15.15 2.21
C TYR A 33 5.69 -15.09 0.66
N TYR A 34 4.89 -14.21 0.04
CA TYR A 34 4.81 -14.09 -1.42
C TYR A 34 6.11 -13.61 -2.05
N THR A 35 6.90 -12.85 -1.33
CA THR A 35 8.22 -12.42 -1.78
C THR A 35 9.33 -13.46 -1.54
N GLY A 36 8.96 -14.65 -1.05
CA GLY A 36 9.90 -15.76 -0.80
C GLY A 36 10.88 -15.52 0.35
N LYS A 37 10.64 -14.50 1.18
CA LYS A 37 11.49 -14.21 2.33
C LYS A 37 11.27 -15.22 3.46
N THR A 38 10.06 -15.70 3.64
CA THR A 38 9.69 -16.77 4.57
C THR A 38 9.17 -17.97 3.81
N HIS A 39 9.48 -19.17 4.29
CA HIS A 39 9.02 -20.44 3.67
C HIS A 39 7.76 -21.00 4.33
N LYS A 40 7.33 -20.39 5.42
CA LYS A 40 6.10 -20.75 6.14
C LYS A 40 5.32 -19.47 6.41
N ILE A 41 4.02 -19.58 6.31
CA ILE A 41 3.11 -18.54 6.73
C ILE A 41 3.15 -18.52 8.26
N GLY A 42 3.72 -17.47 8.85
CA GLY A 42 3.70 -17.25 10.29
C GLY A 42 2.28 -16.82 10.71
N GLU A 43 1.66 -17.58 11.62
CA GLU A 43 0.39 -17.20 12.22
C GLU A 43 0.66 -16.42 13.51
N VAL A 44 0.06 -15.22 13.62
CA VAL A 44 0.22 -14.34 14.80
C VAL A 44 -0.19 -15.06 16.09
N HIS A 45 -1.25 -15.88 16.02
CA HIS A 45 -1.77 -16.64 17.16
C HIS A 45 -0.85 -17.79 17.62
N GLU A 46 0.11 -18.19 16.79
CA GLU A 46 1.07 -19.25 17.13
C GLU A 46 2.43 -18.68 17.59
N GLY A 47 2.57 -17.36 17.68
CA GLY A 47 3.84 -16.70 18.03
C GLY A 47 4.96 -16.90 17.00
N ALA A 48 4.59 -17.20 15.75
CA ALA A 48 5.51 -17.54 14.68
C ALA A 48 5.77 -16.39 13.69
N ALA A 49 5.31 -15.18 14.00
CA ALA A 49 5.49 -14.00 13.14
C ALA A 49 6.96 -13.58 13.06
N THR A 50 7.48 -13.42 11.85
CA THR A 50 8.90 -13.14 11.57
C THR A 50 9.31 -11.73 12.00
N MET A 51 8.38 -10.77 11.95
CA MET A 51 8.64 -9.36 12.30
C MET A 51 8.51 -9.10 13.80
N ASP A 52 7.71 -9.88 14.52
CA ASP A 52 7.57 -9.78 15.98
C ASP A 52 8.68 -10.61 16.65
N TRP A 53 9.88 -10.05 16.72
CA TRP A 53 11.06 -10.77 17.19
C TRP A 53 11.21 -10.76 18.73
N MET A 54 10.52 -9.87 19.44
CA MET A 54 10.53 -9.82 20.90
C MET A 54 9.47 -10.77 21.48
N VAL A 55 9.82 -11.48 22.54
CA VAL A 55 8.89 -12.37 23.26
C VAL A 55 7.63 -11.62 23.71
N GLN A 56 7.77 -10.36 24.12
CA GLN A 56 6.64 -9.52 24.55
C GLN A 56 5.71 -9.13 23.39
N GLU A 57 6.23 -8.98 22.18
CA GLU A 57 5.44 -8.74 20.96
C GLU A 57 4.64 -10.00 20.60
N GLN A 58 5.28 -11.15 20.65
CA GLN A 58 4.66 -12.45 20.38
C GLN A 58 3.56 -12.79 21.39
N GLU A 59 3.81 -12.56 22.69
CA GLU A 59 2.83 -12.81 23.76
C GLU A 59 1.62 -11.88 23.71
N ARG A 60 1.82 -10.64 23.30
CA ARG A 60 0.76 -9.61 23.28
C ARG A 60 0.10 -9.42 21.92
N GLY A 61 0.70 -9.95 20.86
CA GLY A 61 0.25 -9.76 19.47
C GLY A 61 0.31 -8.31 18.98
N VAL A 62 1.21 -7.49 19.55
CA VAL A 62 1.38 -6.08 19.19
C VAL A 62 2.84 -5.77 18.88
N THR A 63 3.09 -5.02 17.82
CA THR A 63 4.45 -4.54 17.49
C THR A 63 4.83 -3.41 18.45
N ILE A 64 5.95 -3.56 19.14
CA ILE A 64 6.51 -2.59 20.08
C ILE A 64 7.67 -1.82 19.46
N THR A 65 8.60 -2.54 18.81
CA THR A 65 9.76 -1.97 18.15
C THR A 65 9.65 -2.06 16.64
N SER A 66 10.11 -1.03 15.96
CA SER A 66 10.18 -1.07 14.49
C SER A 66 11.19 -2.11 14.02
N ALA A 67 10.79 -2.94 13.08
CA ALA A 67 11.67 -3.88 12.41
C ALA A 67 11.70 -3.54 10.91
N ALA A 68 12.88 -3.63 10.31
CA ALA A 68 13.05 -3.42 8.87
C ALA A 68 13.44 -4.72 8.18
N THR A 69 12.71 -5.08 7.13
CA THR A 69 13.00 -6.26 6.33
C THR A 69 13.01 -5.94 4.86
N THR A 70 13.99 -6.48 4.14
CA THR A 70 14.08 -6.36 2.68
C THR A 70 13.53 -7.62 2.03
N CYS A 71 12.64 -7.43 1.08
CA CYS A 71 12.10 -8.46 0.23
C CYS A 71 12.14 -8.03 -1.26
N PHE A 72 11.82 -8.95 -2.16
CA PHE A 72 11.88 -8.72 -3.60
C PHE A 72 10.58 -9.19 -4.23
N TRP A 73 10.02 -8.35 -5.10
CA TRP A 73 8.82 -8.67 -5.84
C TRP A 73 9.08 -8.62 -7.33
N ASN A 74 8.70 -9.67 -8.04
CA ASN A 74 8.78 -9.70 -9.50
C ASN A 74 7.45 -9.27 -10.10
N LYS A 75 7.47 -8.19 -10.86
CA LYS A 75 6.32 -7.71 -11.60
C LYS A 75 6.71 -7.53 -13.06
N ASP A 76 5.97 -8.14 -13.98
CA ASP A 76 6.19 -8.08 -15.43
C ASP A 76 7.62 -8.43 -15.84
N GLY A 77 8.24 -9.41 -15.16
CA GLY A 77 9.60 -9.85 -15.42
C GLY A 77 10.69 -8.94 -14.87
N LYS A 78 10.34 -7.92 -14.11
CA LYS A 78 11.26 -6.99 -13.47
C LYS A 78 11.23 -7.17 -11.95
N ASP A 79 12.41 -7.28 -11.34
CA ASP A 79 12.55 -7.40 -9.88
C ASP A 79 12.59 -6.03 -9.22
N TYR A 80 11.70 -5.82 -8.25
CA TYR A 80 11.66 -4.65 -7.38
C TYR A 80 12.13 -5.02 -5.99
N ARG A 81 12.89 -4.12 -5.38
CA ARG A 81 13.34 -4.23 -4.00
C ARG A 81 12.37 -3.49 -3.10
N ILE A 82 11.71 -4.19 -2.19
CA ILE A 82 10.80 -3.58 -1.22
C ILE A 82 11.43 -3.70 0.17
N GLN A 83 11.60 -2.56 0.84
CA GLN A 83 11.98 -2.48 2.23
C GLN A 83 10.72 -2.19 3.05
N ILE A 84 10.33 -3.12 3.88
CA ILE A 84 9.18 -2.97 4.78
C ILE A 84 9.71 -2.54 6.14
N ILE A 85 9.21 -1.42 6.61
CA ILE A 85 9.46 -0.92 7.96
C ILE A 85 8.16 -1.13 8.72
N ASP A 86 8.16 -2.08 9.65
CA ASP A 86 7.00 -2.36 10.48
C ASP A 86 6.86 -1.27 11.54
N THR A 87 5.73 -0.56 11.50
CA THR A 87 5.47 0.56 12.41
C THR A 87 4.62 0.08 13.59
N PRO A 88 4.93 0.46 14.84
CA PRO A 88 4.04 0.20 15.96
C PRO A 88 2.64 0.76 15.70
N GLY A 89 1.60 -0.03 16.01
CA GLY A 89 0.20 0.38 15.80
C GLY A 89 -0.49 0.96 17.05
N HIS A 90 0.23 1.04 18.16
CA HIS A 90 -0.35 1.47 19.44
C HIS A 90 -0.05 2.94 19.73
N VAL A 91 -1.06 3.67 20.21
CA VAL A 91 -0.94 5.12 20.56
C VAL A 91 0.13 5.41 21.61
N ASP A 92 0.48 4.45 22.46
CA ASP A 92 1.51 4.60 23.50
C ASP A 92 2.93 4.69 22.90
N PHE A 93 3.12 4.31 21.64
CA PHE A 93 4.41 4.31 20.94
C PHE A 93 4.55 5.46 19.94
N THR A 94 3.98 6.63 20.26
CA THR A 94 3.97 7.81 19.36
C THR A 94 5.37 8.19 18.88
N ALA A 95 6.37 8.17 19.75
CA ALA A 95 7.75 8.52 19.38
C ALA A 95 8.37 7.53 18.40
N GLU A 96 8.10 6.23 18.55
CA GLU A 96 8.55 5.17 17.66
C GLU A 96 7.85 5.28 16.30
N VAL A 97 6.55 5.57 16.29
CA VAL A 97 5.78 5.81 15.04
C VAL A 97 6.35 7.02 14.28
N GLU A 98 6.60 8.13 14.95
CA GLU A 98 7.19 9.33 14.33
C GLU A 98 8.59 9.09 13.77
N ARG A 99 9.41 8.31 14.47
CA ARG A 99 10.74 7.90 13.95
C ARG A 99 10.63 7.07 12.69
N CYS A 100 9.67 6.13 12.65
CA CYS A 100 9.42 5.32 11.47
C CYS A 100 8.95 6.20 10.30
N LEU A 101 7.96 7.08 10.53
CA LEU A 101 7.40 7.92 9.48
C LEU A 101 8.43 8.83 8.79
N ARG A 102 9.49 9.25 9.52
CA ARG A 102 10.57 10.06 8.96
C ARG A 102 11.46 9.34 7.93
N VAL A 103 11.46 8.01 7.93
CA VAL A 103 12.31 7.20 7.06
C VAL A 103 11.51 6.47 5.97
N LEU A 104 10.19 6.62 5.97
CA LEU A 104 9.31 6.05 4.97
C LEU A 104 9.22 6.95 3.75
N ASP A 105 9.35 6.37 2.57
CA ASP A 105 9.03 7.05 1.32
C ASP A 105 7.53 7.00 1.06
N GLY A 106 6.86 5.89 1.43
CA GLY A 106 5.43 5.70 1.29
C GLY A 106 4.86 4.72 2.30
N ALA A 107 3.54 4.57 2.34
CA ALA A 107 2.88 3.69 3.28
C ALA A 107 1.67 2.94 2.70
N VAL A 108 1.39 1.78 3.29
CA VAL A 108 0.13 1.04 3.13
C VAL A 108 -0.67 1.19 4.40
N ALA A 109 -1.83 1.85 4.32
CA ALA A 109 -2.76 2.00 5.44
C ALA A 109 -3.79 0.87 5.42
N VAL A 110 -3.74 -0.01 6.42
CA VAL A 110 -4.62 -1.18 6.51
C VAL A 110 -5.82 -0.87 7.41
N PHE A 111 -7.02 -1.04 6.88
CA PHE A 111 -8.29 -0.86 7.57
C PHE A 111 -9.07 -2.19 7.66
N ASP A 112 -9.89 -2.32 8.68
CA ASP A 112 -10.80 -3.46 8.82
C ASP A 112 -12.08 -3.22 8.01
N ALA A 113 -12.47 -4.18 7.17
CA ALA A 113 -13.63 -4.06 6.28
C ALA A 113 -14.98 -3.95 7.02
N VAL A 114 -15.05 -4.39 8.28
CA VAL A 114 -16.26 -4.30 9.13
C VAL A 114 -16.27 -3.00 9.92
N ALA A 115 -15.13 -2.65 10.53
CA ALA A 115 -15.03 -1.52 11.42
C ALA A 115 -14.75 -0.18 10.73
N GLY A 116 -14.23 -0.22 9.50
CA GLY A 116 -13.80 0.99 8.79
C GLY A 116 -12.70 1.76 9.55
N VAL A 117 -12.77 3.08 9.50
CA VAL A 117 -11.86 3.96 10.23
C VAL A 117 -12.19 3.97 11.73
N GLN A 118 -11.18 3.69 12.54
CA GLN A 118 -11.26 3.74 14.01
C GLN A 118 -10.39 4.89 14.57
N PRO A 119 -10.60 5.32 15.82
CA PRO A 119 -9.87 6.47 16.40
C PRO A 119 -8.35 6.36 16.34
N GLN A 120 -7.80 5.15 16.47
CA GLN A 120 -6.36 4.92 16.34
C GLN A 120 -5.88 5.08 14.89
N SER A 121 -6.71 4.67 13.91
CA SER A 121 -6.42 4.90 12.50
C SER A 121 -6.31 6.40 12.18
N GLU A 122 -7.20 7.22 12.78
CA GLU A 122 -7.17 8.68 12.60
C GLU A 122 -5.85 9.28 13.12
N THR A 123 -5.38 8.80 14.27
CA THR A 123 -4.11 9.29 14.85
C THR A 123 -2.92 9.00 13.95
N VAL A 124 -2.78 7.75 13.52
CA VAL A 124 -1.67 7.33 12.64
C VAL A 124 -1.76 8.00 11.26
N TRP A 125 -2.98 8.18 10.74
CA TRP A 125 -3.22 8.88 9.48
C TRP A 125 -2.79 10.35 9.55
N ARG A 126 -3.14 11.07 10.62
CA ARG A 126 -2.73 12.47 10.85
C ARG A 126 -1.21 12.59 11.00
N GLN A 127 -0.57 11.67 11.72
CA GLN A 127 0.88 11.62 11.82
C GLN A 127 1.53 11.45 10.43
N ALA A 128 1.05 10.49 9.61
CA ALA A 128 1.55 10.32 8.26
C ALA A 128 1.35 11.57 7.38
N SER A 129 0.23 12.29 7.54
CA SER A 129 -0.01 13.57 6.87
C SER A 129 0.97 14.66 7.32
N THR A 130 1.30 14.71 8.62
CA THR A 130 2.30 15.67 9.16
C THR A 130 3.68 15.45 8.56
N PHE A 131 4.06 14.20 8.28
CA PHE A 131 5.33 13.85 7.65
C PHE A 131 5.25 13.78 6.13
N ASN A 132 4.13 14.18 5.54
CA ASN A 132 3.88 14.17 4.09
C ASN A 132 4.16 12.81 3.43
N VAL A 133 3.80 11.69 4.09
CA VAL A 133 4.02 10.33 3.60
C VAL A 133 2.90 9.93 2.63
N PRO A 134 3.19 9.74 1.33
CA PRO A 134 2.24 9.22 0.34
C PRO A 134 1.75 7.83 0.73
N ARG A 135 0.46 7.53 0.48
CA ARG A 135 -0.12 6.29 0.96
C ARG A 135 -1.26 5.76 0.09
N ILE A 136 -1.32 4.45 0.02
CA ILE A 136 -2.46 3.70 -0.50
C ILE A 136 -3.18 3.01 0.65
N ALA A 137 -4.45 2.67 0.48
CA ALA A 137 -5.25 2.01 1.50
C ALA A 137 -5.54 0.56 1.12
N PHE A 138 -5.58 -0.33 2.11
CA PHE A 138 -5.94 -1.73 1.96
C PHE A 138 -7.06 -2.09 2.95
N ILE A 139 -8.25 -2.33 2.43
CA ILE A 139 -9.39 -2.78 3.21
C ILE A 139 -9.27 -4.29 3.39
N ASN A 140 -8.81 -4.68 4.57
CA ASN A 140 -8.50 -6.06 4.94
C ASN A 140 -9.67 -6.73 5.64
N LYS A 141 -9.62 -8.06 5.74
CA LYS A 141 -10.64 -8.91 6.39
C LYS A 141 -11.99 -8.86 5.69
N TYR A 142 -11.99 -8.71 4.39
CA TYR A 142 -13.22 -8.70 3.60
C TYR A 142 -13.97 -10.05 3.60
N ASP A 143 -13.34 -11.10 4.16
CA ASP A 143 -13.94 -12.42 4.44
C ASP A 143 -14.83 -12.48 5.69
N ARG A 144 -14.89 -11.40 6.48
CA ARG A 144 -15.68 -11.37 7.71
C ARG A 144 -17.13 -11.01 7.47
N VAL A 145 -18.03 -11.57 8.30
CA VAL A 145 -19.45 -11.21 8.30
C VAL A 145 -19.62 -9.72 8.63
N GLY A 146 -20.37 -9.02 7.80
CA GLY A 146 -20.61 -7.58 7.89
C GLY A 146 -19.53 -6.73 7.24
N ALA A 147 -18.59 -7.32 6.48
CA ALA A 147 -17.60 -6.57 5.72
C ALA A 147 -18.26 -5.78 4.59
N ASP A 148 -17.97 -4.49 4.51
CA ASP A 148 -18.46 -3.58 3.47
C ASP A 148 -17.33 -2.67 2.99
N PHE A 149 -16.88 -2.92 1.76
CA PHE A 149 -15.77 -2.20 1.13
C PHE A 149 -16.10 -0.72 0.88
N PHE A 150 -17.28 -0.45 0.34
CA PHE A 150 -17.66 0.91 -0.01
C PHE A 150 -17.96 1.74 1.22
N ASN A 151 -18.60 1.16 2.24
CA ASN A 151 -18.78 1.82 3.52
C ASN A 151 -17.43 2.14 4.19
N ALA A 152 -16.45 1.25 4.10
CA ALA A 152 -15.11 1.54 4.62
C ALA A 152 -14.47 2.74 3.92
N ILE A 153 -14.62 2.88 2.59
CA ILE A 153 -14.18 4.06 1.82
C ILE A 153 -14.90 5.33 2.29
N GLU A 154 -16.21 5.28 2.47
CA GLU A 154 -16.97 6.44 2.95
C GLU A 154 -16.49 6.87 4.35
N THR A 155 -16.19 5.90 5.26
CA THR A 155 -15.61 6.27 6.56
C THR A 155 -14.23 6.95 6.45
N MET A 156 -13.45 6.64 5.39
CA MET A 156 -12.18 7.33 5.13
C MET A 156 -12.41 8.78 4.69
N LYS A 157 -13.39 9.02 3.82
CA LYS A 157 -13.78 10.37 3.40
C LYS A 157 -14.27 11.19 4.58
N ASP A 158 -15.21 10.64 5.36
CA ASP A 158 -15.88 11.34 6.46
C ASP A 158 -14.96 11.65 7.64
N ARG A 159 -14.09 10.71 8.03
CA ARG A 159 -13.31 10.82 9.27
C ARG A 159 -11.87 11.26 9.06
N LEU A 160 -11.30 10.97 7.89
CA LEU A 160 -9.90 11.28 7.58
C LEU A 160 -9.75 12.45 6.61
N ASP A 161 -10.86 12.97 6.08
CA ASP A 161 -10.87 13.97 4.99
C ASP A 161 -10.01 13.49 3.80
N ALA A 162 -10.06 12.16 3.55
CA ALA A 162 -9.24 11.52 2.54
C ALA A 162 -9.95 11.52 1.18
N ASN A 163 -9.26 11.91 0.12
CA ASN A 163 -9.72 11.68 -1.24
C ASN A 163 -9.54 10.19 -1.59
N ALA A 164 -10.36 9.34 -0.97
CA ALA A 164 -10.30 7.89 -1.10
C ALA A 164 -11.12 7.42 -2.30
N VAL A 165 -10.45 6.77 -3.27
CA VAL A 165 -11.06 6.29 -4.51
C VAL A 165 -10.77 4.80 -4.66
N ALA A 166 -11.80 4.02 -5.00
CA ALA A 166 -11.67 2.59 -5.25
C ALA A 166 -10.78 2.33 -6.46
N ALA A 167 -9.72 1.56 -6.29
CA ALA A 167 -8.92 1.03 -7.39
C ALA A 167 -9.41 -0.34 -7.85
N GLN A 168 -10.26 -0.99 -7.04
CA GLN A 168 -10.81 -2.31 -7.27
C GLN A 168 -12.29 -2.37 -6.86
N VAL A 169 -13.02 -3.32 -7.43
CA VAL A 169 -14.35 -3.74 -6.98
C VAL A 169 -14.26 -5.20 -6.52
N PRO A 170 -14.65 -5.53 -5.27
CA PRO A 170 -14.66 -6.92 -4.83
C PRO A 170 -15.76 -7.71 -5.52
N MET A 171 -15.47 -8.97 -5.85
CA MET A 171 -16.44 -9.93 -6.36
C MET A 171 -16.85 -10.92 -5.24
N GLY A 172 -18.13 -10.91 -4.90
CA GLY A 172 -18.65 -11.57 -3.71
C GLY A 172 -18.36 -10.78 -2.43
N ALA A 173 -18.77 -11.33 -1.29
CA ALA A 173 -18.54 -10.74 0.03
C ALA A 173 -18.43 -11.84 1.08
N GLU A 174 -17.81 -11.54 2.21
CA GLU A 174 -17.68 -12.45 3.34
C GLU A 174 -17.03 -13.80 2.93
N ASP A 175 -17.60 -14.92 3.32
CA ASP A 175 -17.11 -16.26 2.92
C ASP A 175 -17.16 -16.49 1.40
N ASN A 176 -18.02 -15.74 0.69
CA ASN A 176 -18.15 -15.79 -0.77
C ASN A 176 -17.25 -14.77 -1.50
N PHE A 177 -16.35 -14.08 -0.83
CA PHE A 177 -15.36 -13.24 -1.50
C PHE A 177 -14.42 -14.12 -2.33
N TRP A 178 -14.47 -13.98 -3.66
CA TRP A 178 -13.77 -14.88 -4.56
C TRP A 178 -12.90 -14.21 -5.61
N GLY A 179 -12.95 -12.90 -5.73
CA GLY A 179 -12.14 -12.19 -6.71
C GLY A 179 -12.24 -10.68 -6.60
N VAL A 180 -11.53 -9.99 -7.44
CA VAL A 180 -11.58 -8.53 -7.57
C VAL A 180 -11.58 -8.12 -9.03
N ILE A 181 -12.18 -6.98 -9.32
CA ILE A 181 -12.06 -6.30 -10.62
C ILE A 181 -11.09 -5.15 -10.43
N ASP A 182 -10.00 -5.15 -11.17
CA ASP A 182 -9.07 -4.03 -11.25
C ASP A 182 -9.70 -2.95 -12.15
N LEU A 183 -9.95 -1.79 -11.56
CA LEU A 183 -10.59 -0.67 -12.27
C LEU A 183 -9.61 0.06 -13.18
N VAL A 184 -8.31 -0.13 -13.04
CA VAL A 184 -7.30 0.52 -13.89
C VAL A 184 -7.16 -0.22 -15.23
N THR A 185 -7.23 -1.54 -15.20
CA THR A 185 -7.12 -2.38 -16.40
C THR A 185 -8.47 -2.90 -16.89
N MET A 186 -9.53 -2.76 -16.10
CA MET A 186 -10.84 -3.38 -16.30
C MET A 186 -10.73 -4.90 -16.48
N THR A 187 -9.92 -5.52 -15.64
CA THR A 187 -9.69 -6.97 -15.63
C THR A 187 -10.25 -7.57 -14.33
N ALA A 188 -11.04 -8.62 -14.45
CA ALA A 188 -11.49 -9.41 -13.30
C ALA A 188 -10.45 -10.50 -12.98
N TRP A 189 -10.11 -10.64 -11.69
CA TRP A 189 -9.15 -11.62 -11.18
C TRP A 189 -9.84 -12.62 -10.28
N ASP A 190 -9.72 -13.91 -10.60
CA ASP A 190 -10.35 -15.01 -9.84
C ASP A 190 -9.36 -15.62 -8.83
N PHE A 191 -9.70 -15.59 -7.55
CA PHE A 191 -8.93 -16.21 -6.47
C PHE A 191 -9.25 -17.69 -6.26
N LYS A 192 -10.26 -18.25 -6.95
CA LYS A 192 -10.71 -19.63 -6.76
C LYS A 192 -9.73 -20.67 -7.29
N ALA A 193 -8.90 -20.30 -8.26
CA ALA A 193 -7.95 -21.21 -8.88
C ALA A 193 -6.93 -21.76 -7.86
N ASP A 194 -6.64 -21.00 -6.80
CA ASP A 194 -5.76 -21.42 -5.72
C ASP A 194 -6.32 -21.06 -4.34
N GLU A 195 -7.05 -22.01 -3.73
CA GLU A 195 -7.60 -21.84 -2.38
C GLU A 195 -6.56 -21.52 -1.30
N LYS A 196 -5.27 -21.82 -1.55
CA LYS A 196 -4.16 -21.51 -0.66
C LYS A 196 -3.50 -20.16 -0.97
N GLY A 197 -3.89 -19.52 -2.07
CA GLY A 197 -3.34 -18.25 -2.52
C GLY A 197 -1.83 -18.30 -2.83
N MET A 198 -1.33 -19.45 -3.29
CA MET A 198 0.10 -19.69 -3.54
C MET A 198 0.54 -19.15 -4.90
N THR A 199 -0.38 -19.10 -5.84
CA THR A 199 -0.15 -18.60 -7.20
C THR A 199 -0.76 -17.22 -7.37
N TYR A 200 -0.28 -16.47 -8.34
CA TYR A 200 -0.93 -15.21 -8.72
C TYR A 200 -2.33 -15.52 -9.28
N PRO A 201 -3.36 -14.71 -8.96
CA PRO A 201 -4.71 -14.94 -9.49
C PRO A 201 -4.72 -14.99 -11.02
N GLU A 202 -5.68 -15.73 -11.56
CA GLU A 202 -5.84 -15.84 -13.01
C GLU A 202 -6.81 -14.75 -13.50
N PRO A 203 -6.48 -14.05 -14.62
CA PRO A 203 -7.41 -13.12 -15.21
C PRO A 203 -8.58 -13.86 -15.83
N MET A 204 -9.77 -13.31 -15.69
CA MET A 204 -10.98 -13.79 -16.39
C MET A 204 -11.08 -13.17 -17.78
N ASP A 205 -11.69 -13.90 -18.71
CA ASP A 205 -11.91 -13.42 -20.10
C ASP A 205 -12.84 -12.19 -20.12
N GLU A 206 -13.82 -12.14 -19.22
CA GLU A 206 -14.82 -11.06 -19.14
C GLU A 206 -15.17 -10.74 -17.68
N ILE A 207 -15.55 -9.50 -17.42
CA ILE A 207 -16.14 -9.10 -16.13
C ILE A 207 -17.53 -9.74 -16.02
N PRO A 208 -17.84 -10.46 -14.90
CA PRO A 208 -19.14 -11.06 -14.73
C PRO A 208 -20.27 -10.01 -14.77
N ALA A 209 -21.36 -10.32 -15.49
CA ALA A 209 -22.43 -9.36 -15.78
C ALA A 209 -23.04 -8.72 -14.52
N GLU A 210 -23.06 -9.44 -13.41
CA GLU A 210 -23.57 -8.95 -12.12
C GLU A 210 -22.74 -7.82 -11.51
N PHE A 211 -21.46 -7.68 -11.91
CA PHE A 211 -20.55 -6.65 -11.43
C PHE A 211 -20.27 -5.56 -12.48
N ALA A 212 -20.75 -5.71 -13.73
CA ALA A 212 -20.41 -4.82 -14.82
C ALA A 212 -20.84 -3.37 -14.55
N ASP A 213 -22.04 -3.14 -14.04
CA ASP A 213 -22.57 -1.80 -13.77
C ASP A 213 -21.80 -1.09 -12.66
N ILE A 214 -21.51 -1.79 -11.55
CA ILE A 214 -20.75 -1.21 -10.45
C ILE A 214 -19.29 -0.95 -10.86
N ALA A 215 -18.68 -1.84 -11.65
CA ALA A 215 -17.34 -1.66 -12.17
C ALA A 215 -17.27 -0.43 -13.10
N ALA A 216 -18.24 -0.26 -14.00
CA ALA A 216 -18.33 0.91 -14.87
C ALA A 216 -18.45 2.21 -14.08
N THR A 217 -19.38 2.26 -13.11
CA THR A 217 -19.57 3.44 -12.24
C THR A 217 -18.31 3.79 -11.46
N LYS A 218 -17.66 2.80 -10.85
CA LYS A 218 -16.42 3.03 -10.08
C LYS A 218 -15.22 3.34 -10.96
N ARG A 219 -15.21 2.86 -12.20
CA ARG A 219 -14.23 3.26 -13.20
C ARG A 219 -14.36 4.74 -13.55
N GLU A 220 -15.57 5.24 -13.75
CA GLU A 220 -15.81 6.67 -13.99
C GLU A 220 -15.30 7.53 -12.83
N GLU A 221 -15.62 7.17 -11.57
CA GLU A 221 -15.08 7.86 -10.39
C GLU A 221 -13.54 7.88 -10.35
N LEU A 222 -12.90 6.77 -10.74
CA LEU A 222 -11.44 6.65 -10.81
C LEU A 222 -10.85 7.54 -11.91
N LEU A 223 -11.49 7.60 -13.07
CA LEU A 223 -11.07 8.45 -14.19
C LEU A 223 -11.20 9.93 -13.86
N ASP A 224 -12.31 10.35 -13.24
CA ASP A 224 -12.51 11.73 -12.78
C ASP A 224 -11.43 12.14 -11.76
N ALA A 225 -11.09 11.23 -10.84
CA ALA A 225 -10.00 11.48 -9.89
C ALA A 225 -8.64 11.60 -10.60
N ALA A 226 -8.34 10.72 -11.55
CA ALA A 226 -7.08 10.74 -12.31
C ALA A 226 -6.94 12.00 -13.16
N ALA A 227 -8.02 12.44 -13.80
CA ALA A 227 -8.07 13.64 -14.64
C ALA A 227 -7.67 14.91 -13.87
N SER A 228 -7.89 14.94 -12.55
CA SER A 228 -7.49 16.07 -11.70
C SER A 228 -5.97 16.26 -11.59
N PHE A 229 -5.16 15.28 -12.00
CA PHE A 229 -3.70 15.28 -11.86
C PHE A 229 -2.95 15.27 -13.19
N ASP A 230 -3.66 15.22 -14.33
CA ASP A 230 -3.05 15.21 -15.65
C ASP A 230 -3.96 15.84 -16.70
N ASP A 231 -3.56 17.03 -17.16
CA ASP A 231 -4.37 17.84 -18.11
C ASP A 231 -4.53 17.13 -19.47
N GLU A 232 -3.51 16.38 -19.94
CA GLU A 232 -3.58 15.65 -21.19
C GLU A 232 -4.56 14.48 -21.11
N LEU A 233 -4.54 13.76 -19.98
CA LEU A 233 -5.50 12.68 -19.71
C LEU A 233 -6.92 13.25 -19.57
N MET A 234 -7.08 14.40 -18.87
CA MET A 234 -8.36 15.08 -18.75
C MET A 234 -8.94 15.43 -20.13
N GLU A 235 -8.12 16.01 -21.02
CA GLU A 235 -8.55 16.39 -22.36
C GLU A 235 -9.00 15.13 -23.15
N LYS A 236 -8.24 14.04 -23.10
CA LYS A 236 -8.61 12.78 -23.77
C LYS A 236 -9.95 12.22 -23.24
N ILE A 237 -10.15 12.20 -21.90
CA ILE A 237 -11.39 11.72 -21.29
C ILE A 237 -12.58 12.60 -21.75
N LEU A 238 -12.44 13.93 -21.74
CA LEU A 238 -13.49 14.85 -22.17
C LEU A 238 -13.83 14.76 -23.65
N MET A 239 -12.85 14.43 -24.50
CA MET A 239 -13.03 14.28 -25.94
C MET A 239 -13.42 12.86 -26.35
N GLU A 240 -13.57 11.93 -25.39
CA GLU A 240 -13.82 10.49 -25.63
C GLU A 240 -12.72 9.85 -26.48
N GLU A 241 -11.47 10.31 -26.35
CA GLU A 241 -10.30 9.76 -27.03
C GLU A 241 -9.70 8.58 -26.24
N ASP A 242 -9.03 7.70 -26.97
CA ASP A 242 -8.33 6.54 -26.35
C ASP A 242 -7.13 7.00 -25.53
N PHE A 243 -6.93 6.36 -24.38
CA PHE A 243 -5.75 6.51 -23.54
C PHE A 243 -5.23 5.12 -23.10
N THR A 244 -3.96 5.04 -22.79
CA THR A 244 -3.32 3.80 -22.35
C THR A 244 -3.46 3.59 -20.84
N VAL A 245 -3.29 2.34 -20.40
CA VAL A 245 -3.25 1.99 -18.98
C VAL A 245 -2.07 2.68 -18.27
N GLU A 246 -0.95 2.85 -18.98
CA GLU A 246 0.24 3.52 -18.48
C GLU A 246 0.01 5.02 -18.22
N GLU A 247 -0.71 5.71 -19.11
CA GLU A 247 -1.11 7.11 -18.90
C GLU A 247 -2.00 7.26 -17.67
N LEU A 248 -3.00 6.38 -17.54
CA LEU A 248 -3.86 6.38 -16.36
C LEU A 248 -3.09 6.10 -15.07
N LYS A 249 -2.22 5.08 -15.06
CA LYS A 249 -1.36 4.77 -13.91
C LYS A 249 -0.46 5.95 -13.54
N ALA A 250 0.10 6.63 -14.53
CA ALA A 250 0.95 7.80 -14.30
C ALA A 250 0.19 8.96 -13.65
N ALA A 251 -1.03 9.24 -14.10
CA ALA A 251 -1.89 10.27 -13.51
C ALA A 251 -2.28 9.93 -12.06
N LEU A 252 -2.75 8.69 -11.83
CA LEU A 252 -3.08 8.21 -10.48
C LEU A 252 -1.87 8.28 -9.54
N ARG A 253 -0.69 7.88 -10.03
CA ARG A 253 0.55 7.96 -9.27
C ARG A 253 0.89 9.41 -8.90
N LYS A 254 0.73 10.39 -9.80
CA LYS A 254 0.95 11.80 -9.50
C LYS A 254 0.07 12.24 -8.30
N GLY A 255 -1.21 11.88 -8.31
CA GLY A 255 -2.13 12.19 -7.21
C GLY A 255 -1.74 11.54 -5.89
N VAL A 256 -1.28 10.27 -5.91
CA VAL A 256 -0.80 9.56 -4.71
C VAL A 256 0.48 10.22 -4.18
N LEU A 257 1.45 10.53 -5.03
CA LEU A 257 2.71 11.17 -4.63
C LEU A 257 2.50 12.58 -4.07
N ALA A 258 1.50 13.31 -4.56
CA ALA A 258 1.10 14.61 -4.04
C ALA A 258 0.36 14.54 -2.69
N ASN A 259 0.03 13.34 -2.20
CA ASN A 259 -0.86 13.12 -1.04
C ASN A 259 -2.29 13.66 -1.22
N GLU A 260 -2.72 13.84 -2.44
CA GLU A 260 -4.04 14.38 -2.79
C GLU A 260 -5.02 13.30 -3.25
N LEU A 261 -4.54 12.07 -3.46
CA LEU A 261 -5.33 10.90 -3.84
C LEU A 261 -4.92 9.68 -3.00
N ASN A 262 -5.90 8.93 -2.53
CA ASN A 262 -5.69 7.67 -1.83
C ASN A 262 -6.39 6.53 -2.57
N LEU A 263 -5.66 5.73 -3.31
CA LEU A 263 -6.18 4.54 -3.97
C LEU A 263 -6.48 3.45 -2.94
N VAL A 264 -7.66 2.86 -3.05
CA VAL A 264 -8.17 1.87 -2.08
C VAL A 264 -8.28 0.51 -2.74
N PHE A 265 -7.61 -0.47 -2.13
CA PHE A 265 -7.57 -1.88 -2.51
C PHE A 265 -8.32 -2.72 -1.49
N VAL A 266 -8.73 -3.94 -1.87
CA VAL A 266 -9.50 -4.83 -1.02
C VAL A 266 -8.88 -6.23 -0.95
N GLY A 267 -9.02 -6.87 0.21
CA GLY A 267 -8.56 -8.25 0.34
C GLY A 267 -8.83 -8.88 1.71
N SER A 268 -8.33 -10.08 1.86
CA SER A 268 -8.25 -10.81 3.12
C SER A 268 -6.86 -11.44 3.24
N ALA A 269 -5.99 -10.78 4.01
CA ALA A 269 -4.65 -11.30 4.25
C ALA A 269 -4.69 -12.69 4.90
N TYR A 270 -5.64 -12.94 5.81
CA TYR A 270 -5.81 -14.25 6.45
C TYR A 270 -6.18 -15.35 5.44
N LYS A 271 -7.02 -15.05 4.47
CA LYS A 271 -7.42 -15.97 3.40
C LYS A 271 -6.50 -15.95 2.17
N ASN A 272 -5.37 -15.23 2.23
CA ASN A 272 -4.40 -15.09 1.15
C ASN A 272 -4.98 -14.47 -0.14
N LYS A 273 -5.90 -13.51 -0.02
CA LYS A 273 -6.59 -12.87 -1.15
C LYS A 273 -6.27 -11.38 -1.22
N GLY A 274 -5.91 -10.88 -2.41
CA GLY A 274 -5.68 -9.45 -2.67
C GLY A 274 -4.30 -8.91 -2.23
N VAL A 275 -3.41 -9.73 -1.68
CA VAL A 275 -2.09 -9.27 -1.19
C VAL A 275 -1.09 -9.15 -2.33
N GLN A 276 -1.18 -9.99 -3.35
CA GLN A 276 -0.31 -9.92 -4.53
C GLN A 276 -0.62 -8.68 -5.36
N GLU A 277 -1.90 -8.36 -5.55
CA GLU A 277 -2.35 -7.13 -6.19
C GLU A 277 -1.95 -5.89 -5.38
N LEU A 278 -1.95 -5.98 -4.05
CA LEU A 278 -1.43 -4.92 -3.20
C LEU A 278 0.08 -4.70 -3.41
N LEU A 279 0.86 -5.77 -3.60
CA LEU A 279 2.29 -5.66 -3.93
C LEU A 279 2.51 -5.00 -5.29
N ASP A 280 1.69 -5.31 -6.27
CA ASP A 280 1.72 -4.62 -7.56
C ASP A 280 1.37 -3.14 -7.43
N ALA A 281 0.37 -2.81 -6.61
CA ALA A 281 -0.01 -1.43 -6.31
C ALA A 281 1.11 -0.65 -5.59
N VAL A 282 1.83 -1.28 -4.67
CA VAL A 282 3.02 -0.69 -4.02
C VAL A 282 4.06 -0.31 -5.05
N VAL A 283 4.31 -1.17 -6.04
CA VAL A 283 5.27 -0.89 -7.11
C VAL A 283 4.78 0.23 -8.03
N ASP A 284 3.51 0.21 -8.41
CA ASP A 284 2.94 1.15 -9.38
C ASP A 284 2.76 2.56 -8.81
N TYR A 285 2.28 2.68 -7.58
CA TYR A 285 1.76 3.96 -7.06
C TYR A 285 2.60 4.58 -5.95
N LEU A 286 3.32 3.79 -5.13
CA LEU A 286 4.13 4.36 -4.06
C LEU A 286 5.48 4.89 -4.57
N PRO A 287 6.07 5.89 -3.89
CA PRO A 287 7.31 6.51 -4.32
C PRO A 287 8.50 5.55 -4.27
N SER A 288 9.43 5.78 -5.17
CA SER A 288 10.81 5.32 -5.05
C SER A 288 11.64 6.37 -4.30
N PRO A 289 12.85 6.06 -3.83
CA PRO A 289 13.73 7.07 -3.26
C PRO A 289 14.03 8.26 -4.19
N LEU A 290 13.84 8.12 -5.50
CA LEU A 290 14.05 9.21 -6.47
C LEU A 290 12.89 10.21 -6.53
N ASP A 291 11.71 9.81 -6.04
CA ASP A 291 10.52 10.66 -5.99
C ASP A 291 10.45 11.50 -4.70
N VAL A 292 11.37 11.23 -3.74
CA VAL A 292 11.43 11.93 -2.46
C VAL A 292 12.33 13.16 -2.57
N GLU A 293 11.94 14.25 -1.90
CA GLU A 293 12.73 15.48 -1.88
C GLU A 293 14.11 15.27 -1.27
N ALA A 294 15.07 16.10 -1.71
CA ALA A 294 16.41 16.08 -1.18
C ALA A 294 16.40 16.44 0.33
N VAL A 295 17.23 15.73 1.09
CA VAL A 295 17.39 16.05 2.51
C VAL A 295 18.27 17.29 2.64
N THR A 296 17.75 18.30 3.32
CA THR A 296 18.47 19.55 3.61
C THR A 296 19.11 19.48 4.98
N GLY A 297 20.34 19.86 5.07
CA GLY A 297 21.13 19.94 6.31
C GLY A 297 22.00 21.19 6.32
N THR A 298 22.71 21.44 7.43
CA THR A 298 23.65 22.56 7.55
C THR A 298 25.06 22.02 7.72
N ASP A 299 26.01 22.53 6.95
CA ASP A 299 27.44 22.23 7.12
C ASP A 299 27.90 22.75 8.49
N PRO A 300 28.42 21.89 9.37
CA PRO A 300 28.83 22.31 10.71
C PRO A 300 30.03 23.25 10.72
N ASP A 301 30.84 23.25 9.66
CA ASP A 301 32.08 24.04 9.58
C ASP A 301 31.84 25.41 8.94
N THR A 302 30.98 25.47 7.91
CA THR A 302 30.72 26.71 7.16
C THR A 302 29.41 27.39 7.54
N GLY A 303 28.44 26.64 8.11
CA GLY A 303 27.06 27.10 8.39
C GLY A 303 26.20 27.22 7.13
N GLU A 304 26.69 26.78 5.98
CA GLU A 304 25.95 26.82 4.72
C GLU A 304 24.93 25.67 4.64
N GLU A 305 23.84 25.93 3.95
CA GLU A 305 22.83 24.91 3.67
C GLU A 305 23.33 23.92 2.61
N ILE A 306 23.24 22.64 2.90
CA ILE A 306 23.65 21.56 2.00
C ILE A 306 22.42 20.69 1.72
N GLN A 307 22.22 20.36 0.45
CA GLN A 307 21.21 19.38 0.02
C GLN A 307 21.88 18.05 -0.35
N ARG A 308 21.21 16.96 -0.03
CA ARG A 308 21.61 15.60 -0.39
C ARG A 308 20.48 14.92 -1.14
N HIS A 309 20.76 14.58 -2.40
CA HIS A 309 19.84 13.83 -3.24
C HIS A 309 20.05 12.31 -3.05
N PRO A 310 19.01 11.49 -3.20
CA PRO A 310 19.15 10.03 -3.17
C PRO A 310 19.94 9.56 -4.41
N SER A 311 21.26 9.44 -4.26
CA SER A 311 22.20 9.05 -5.31
C SER A 311 23.31 8.18 -4.74
N PHE A 312 23.75 7.18 -5.51
CA PHE A 312 24.91 6.35 -5.12
C PHE A 312 26.26 7.07 -5.31
N ASP A 313 26.26 8.20 -6.02
CA ASP A 313 27.44 8.98 -6.32
C ASP A 313 27.68 10.13 -5.30
N GLU A 314 26.69 10.43 -4.48
CA GLU A 314 26.82 11.43 -3.40
C GLU A 314 27.48 10.84 -2.14
N PRO A 315 28.11 11.70 -1.31
CA PRO A 315 28.62 11.29 -0.01
C PRO A 315 27.52 10.71 0.88
N PHE A 316 27.86 9.70 1.67
CA PHE A 316 26.94 9.15 2.65
C PHE A 316 26.51 10.23 3.65
N SER A 317 25.22 10.36 3.87
CA SER A 317 24.64 11.20 4.90
C SER A 317 23.53 10.43 5.61
N GLY A 318 23.34 10.68 6.88
CA GLY A 318 22.33 10.01 7.70
C GLY A 318 21.90 10.88 8.87
N LEU A 319 20.64 10.73 9.27
CA LEU A 319 20.11 11.34 10.47
C LEU A 319 20.33 10.39 11.65
N VAL A 320 20.81 10.91 12.77
CA VAL A 320 21.02 10.17 14.02
C VAL A 320 19.97 10.58 15.05
#